data_b5a673aeaaa30b28374343033e9a1afd
#
_entry.id   b5a673aeaaa30b28374343033e9a1afd
#
_cell.length_a   1.000
_cell.length_b   1.000
_cell.length_c   1.000
_cell.angle_alpha   90.00
_cell.angle_beta   90.00
_cell.angle_gamma   90.00
#
_symmetry.space_group_name_H-M   'P 1'
#
loop_
_entity.id
_entity.type
_entity.pdbx_description
1 polymer ?
#
loop_
_entity_poly.entity_id
_entity_poly.type
_entity_poly.pdbx_seq_one_letter_code
_entity_poly.pdbx_strand_id
1 'polypeptide(L)'
;MLDLGKYIIFSLLSIFFSISSFSETRKFNIGKIATKQEVAGWDIDIRPDGLGAPKGSGDALSGEEVYAERCASCHGDFGEGIDRWPELVGGSGTLSSHDPVKTTGSYWPYASTIYDYVYRSMPFGEAQSLTYDETYKIVAYLLNMNDIIDEDFILSNENIGKIKMPNRNGFLLPDPRPDVKNLNGNPCMKNCNTPTKIIGKARDIDVTPCLLYTSDAADDSG
;
A
#
# COMPACT_ATOMS: atom_id res chain seq x y z
N MET A 1 -40.38 54.86 -32.89
CA MET A 1 -40.70 54.21 -31.61
C MET A 1 -40.26 52.78 -31.69
N LEU A 2 -39.21 52.43 -30.99
CA LEU A 2 -38.74 51.03 -30.91
C LEU A 2 -39.81 50.19 -30.19
N ASP A 3 -40.17 49.09 -30.77
CA ASP A 3 -41.26 48.19 -30.32
C ASP A 3 -40.78 47.39 -29.08
N LEU A 4 -40.85 48.03 -27.91
CA LEU A 4 -40.39 47.52 -26.60
C LEU A 4 -40.96 46.11 -26.30
N GLY A 5 -42.17 45.82 -26.83
CA GLY A 5 -42.82 44.50 -26.65
C GLY A 5 -42.07 43.35 -27.32
N LYS A 6 -41.43 43.59 -28.49
CA LYS A 6 -40.64 42.54 -29.16
C LYS A 6 -39.39 42.17 -28.40
N TYR A 7 -38.72 43.13 -27.80
CA TYR A 7 -37.50 42.85 -27.02
C TYR A 7 -37.80 42.13 -25.70
N ILE A 8 -38.94 42.42 -25.05
CA ILE A 8 -39.39 41.70 -23.86
C ILE A 8 -39.69 40.25 -24.20
N ILE A 9 -40.38 39.98 -25.32
CA ILE A 9 -40.71 38.60 -25.76
C ILE A 9 -39.43 37.83 -26.13
N PHE A 10 -38.48 38.46 -26.82
CA PHE A 10 -37.18 37.83 -27.15
C PHE A 10 -36.35 37.52 -25.90
N SER A 11 -36.33 38.41 -24.92
CA SER A 11 -35.64 38.21 -23.64
C SER A 11 -36.25 37.07 -22.82
N LEU A 12 -37.58 36.99 -22.75
CA LEU A 12 -38.28 35.90 -22.08
C LEU A 12 -38.06 34.54 -22.79
N LEU A 13 -38.04 34.53 -24.13
CA LEU A 13 -37.73 33.31 -24.90
C LEU A 13 -36.32 32.83 -24.67
N SER A 14 -35.33 33.73 -24.55
CA SER A 14 -33.92 33.41 -24.27
C SER A 14 -33.74 32.80 -22.87
N ILE A 15 -34.49 33.27 -21.87
CA ILE A 15 -34.45 32.74 -20.51
C ILE A 15 -35.05 31.30 -20.47
N PHE A 16 -36.09 31.05 -21.24
CA PHE A 16 -36.70 29.71 -21.34
C PHE A 16 -35.78 28.69 -21.99
N PHE A 17 -34.92 29.09 -22.96
CA PHE A 17 -33.97 28.20 -23.61
C PHE A 17 -32.75 27.88 -22.75
N SER A 18 -32.42 28.71 -21.74
CA SER A 18 -31.28 28.52 -20.87
C SER A 18 -31.46 27.48 -19.76
N ILE A 19 -32.69 27.01 -19.52
CA ILE A 19 -32.98 26.09 -18.40
C ILE A 19 -32.82 24.62 -18.78
N SER A 20 -32.57 24.30 -20.06
CA SER A 20 -32.61 22.90 -20.55
C SER A 20 -31.26 22.20 -20.59
N SER A 21 -30.21 22.74 -19.98
CA SER A 21 -28.91 22.05 -19.90
C SER A 21 -28.71 21.33 -18.55
N PHE A 22 -29.74 20.62 -18.07
CA PHE A 22 -29.46 19.57 -17.09
C PHE A 22 -28.84 18.42 -17.86
N SER A 23 -27.53 18.24 -17.69
CA SER A 23 -26.82 17.04 -18.08
C SER A 23 -27.46 15.87 -17.35
N GLU A 24 -28.31 15.16 -18.04
CA GLU A 24 -28.88 13.90 -17.56
C GLU A 24 -27.71 12.92 -17.46
N THR A 25 -27.29 12.63 -16.23
CA THR A 25 -26.29 11.58 -15.97
C THR A 25 -26.85 10.29 -16.55
N ARG A 26 -26.30 9.86 -17.71
CA ARG A 26 -26.70 8.62 -18.36
C ARG A 26 -26.53 7.47 -17.39
N LYS A 27 -27.62 6.96 -16.85
CA LYS A 27 -27.65 5.74 -16.07
C LYS A 27 -27.51 4.58 -17.05
N PHE A 28 -26.35 3.97 -17.06
CA PHE A 28 -26.10 2.81 -17.93
C PHE A 28 -26.74 1.52 -17.42
N ASN A 29 -27.43 1.55 -16.28
CA ASN A 29 -28.02 0.40 -15.59
C ASN A 29 -27.02 -0.73 -15.32
N ILE A 30 -25.76 -0.38 -15.11
CA ILE A 30 -24.70 -1.30 -14.76
C ILE A 30 -24.46 -1.18 -13.24
N GLY A 31 -24.52 -2.33 -12.55
CA GLY A 31 -24.35 -2.38 -11.11
C GLY A 31 -25.59 -1.95 -10.33
N LYS A 32 -25.46 -2.03 -9.01
CA LYS A 32 -26.45 -1.58 -8.03
C LYS A 32 -25.77 -0.67 -6.99
N ILE A 33 -26.54 0.15 -6.31
CA ILE A 33 -26.02 0.93 -5.18
C ILE A 33 -25.66 -0.06 -4.06
N ALA A 34 -24.43 -0.01 -3.59
CA ALA A 34 -23.98 -0.83 -2.48
C ALA A 34 -24.70 -0.49 -1.17
N THR A 35 -25.08 -1.47 -0.42
CA THR A 35 -25.63 -1.30 0.92
C THR A 35 -24.54 -0.87 1.90
N LYS A 36 -24.91 -0.28 3.04
CA LYS A 36 -23.95 0.08 4.08
C LYS A 36 -23.16 -1.13 4.58
N GLN A 37 -23.76 -2.31 4.61
CA GLN A 37 -23.09 -3.54 5.04
C GLN A 37 -22.08 -4.03 4.01
N GLU A 38 -22.43 -3.95 2.71
CA GLU A 38 -21.48 -4.26 1.63
C GLU A 38 -20.27 -3.29 1.65
N VAL A 39 -20.51 -1.99 1.86
CA VAL A 39 -19.42 -1.01 1.99
C VAL A 39 -18.54 -1.32 3.21
N ALA A 40 -19.13 -1.56 4.38
CA ALA A 40 -18.38 -1.85 5.60
C ALA A 40 -17.51 -3.11 5.51
N GLY A 41 -17.91 -4.09 4.68
CA GLY A 41 -17.09 -5.28 4.43
C GLY A 41 -15.83 -5.02 3.59
N TRP A 42 -15.77 -3.90 2.87
CA TRP A 42 -14.63 -3.49 2.05
C TRP A 42 -13.84 -2.32 2.64
N ASP A 43 -14.47 -1.51 3.49
CA ASP A 43 -13.89 -0.34 4.13
C ASP A 43 -13.15 -0.75 5.41
N ILE A 44 -12.08 -1.51 5.23
CA ILE A 44 -11.24 -2.06 6.30
C ILE A 44 -9.78 -1.59 6.20
N ASP A 45 -9.47 -0.71 5.27
CA ASP A 45 -8.12 -0.18 5.08
C ASP A 45 -7.75 0.84 6.16
N ILE A 46 -6.45 0.91 6.45
CA ILE A 46 -5.91 1.85 7.43
C ILE A 46 -4.94 2.80 6.74
N ARG A 47 -5.23 4.09 6.85
CA ARG A 47 -4.42 5.14 6.22
C ARG A 47 -3.08 5.36 6.95
N PRO A 48 -2.08 5.97 6.28
CA PRO A 48 -0.79 6.29 6.89
C PRO A 48 -0.86 7.16 8.15
N ASP A 49 -1.90 7.98 8.30
CA ASP A 49 -2.17 8.81 9.47
C ASP A 49 -2.88 8.06 10.61
N GLY A 50 -3.20 6.77 10.39
CA GLY A 50 -3.91 5.92 11.35
C GLY A 50 -5.43 6.01 11.25
N LEU A 51 -5.99 6.81 10.34
CA LEU A 51 -7.44 6.84 10.13
C LEU A 51 -7.91 5.49 9.59
N GLY A 52 -8.99 4.97 10.13
CA GLY A 52 -9.51 3.63 9.82
C GLY A 52 -8.99 2.54 10.76
N ALA A 53 -7.99 2.83 11.60
CA ALA A 53 -7.49 1.87 12.59
C ALA A 53 -8.61 1.47 13.57
N PRO A 54 -8.91 0.17 13.69
CA PRO A 54 -9.96 -0.30 14.60
C PRO A 54 -9.57 -0.07 16.06
N LYS A 55 -10.55 0.09 16.94
CA LYS A 55 -10.31 0.23 18.37
C LYS A 55 -9.64 -1.01 18.93
N GLY A 56 -8.54 -0.82 19.63
CA GLY A 56 -7.76 -1.87 20.23
C GLY A 56 -6.39 -1.36 20.67
N SER A 57 -5.64 -2.22 21.36
CA SER A 57 -4.30 -1.92 21.85
C SER A 57 -3.49 -3.18 22.13
N GLY A 58 -2.17 -3.03 22.20
CA GLY A 58 -1.24 -4.07 22.60
C GLY A 58 0.15 -3.52 22.87
N ASP A 59 0.96 -4.26 23.62
CA ASP A 59 2.36 -4.00 23.89
C ASP A 59 3.24 -5.14 23.36
N ALA A 60 4.57 -4.95 23.36
CA ALA A 60 5.49 -5.93 22.83
C ALA A 60 5.56 -7.20 23.69
N LEU A 61 5.46 -7.08 25.00
CA LEU A 61 5.51 -8.24 25.91
C LEU A 61 4.36 -9.22 25.64
N SER A 62 3.13 -8.71 25.58
CA SER A 62 1.97 -9.54 25.23
C SER A 62 1.95 -9.95 23.77
N GLY A 63 2.69 -9.23 22.92
CA GLY A 63 2.87 -9.50 21.49
C GLY A 63 3.78 -10.67 21.20
N GLU A 64 4.80 -10.89 22.02
CA GLU A 64 5.74 -12.02 21.90
C GLU A 64 5.00 -13.36 21.93
N GLU A 65 4.09 -13.56 22.89
CA GLU A 65 3.33 -14.79 23.02
C GLU A 65 2.47 -15.06 21.78
N VAL A 66 1.73 -14.04 21.31
CA VAL A 66 0.87 -14.16 20.13
C VAL A 66 1.69 -14.38 18.86
N TYR A 67 2.84 -13.71 18.75
CA TYR A 67 3.75 -13.88 17.63
C TYR A 67 4.35 -15.30 17.59
N ALA A 68 4.80 -15.82 18.71
CA ALA A 68 5.32 -17.17 18.84
C ALA A 68 4.30 -18.23 18.39
N GLU A 69 3.03 -18.05 18.75
CA GLU A 69 1.96 -18.96 18.38
C GLU A 69 1.56 -18.86 16.89
N ARG A 70 1.51 -17.65 16.34
CA ARG A 70 0.83 -17.40 15.06
C ARG A 70 1.79 -17.08 13.90
N CYS A 71 3.03 -16.68 14.16
CA CYS A 71 3.95 -16.13 13.17
C CYS A 71 5.30 -16.83 13.11
N ALA A 72 5.85 -17.26 14.26
CA ALA A 72 7.22 -17.76 14.37
C ALA A 72 7.49 -19.00 13.53
N SER A 73 6.50 -19.87 13.31
CA SER A 73 6.66 -21.07 12.48
C SER A 73 7.09 -20.79 11.03
N CYS A 74 6.82 -19.58 10.54
CA CYS A 74 7.25 -19.13 9.20
C CYS A 74 8.35 -18.06 9.28
N HIS A 75 8.20 -17.09 10.19
CA HIS A 75 9.08 -15.92 10.23
C HIS A 75 10.26 -16.05 11.20
N GLY A 76 10.37 -17.18 11.92
CA GLY A 76 11.38 -17.37 12.97
C GLY A 76 11.00 -16.72 14.30
N ASP A 77 11.60 -17.15 15.38
CA ASP A 77 11.29 -16.66 16.75
C ASP A 77 11.70 -15.18 16.93
N PHE A 78 12.69 -14.71 16.18
CA PHE A 78 13.20 -13.34 16.20
C PHE A 78 12.93 -12.57 14.90
N GLY A 79 12.02 -13.07 14.05
CA GLY A 79 11.69 -12.44 12.78
C GLY A 79 12.79 -12.55 11.72
N GLU A 80 13.67 -13.53 11.84
CA GLU A 80 14.80 -13.77 10.93
C GLU A 80 14.38 -14.42 9.60
N GLY A 81 13.14 -14.91 9.50
CA GLY A 81 12.65 -15.65 8.35
C GLY A 81 13.10 -17.12 8.34
N ILE A 82 12.28 -17.98 7.75
CA ILE A 82 12.61 -19.41 7.58
C ILE A 82 12.38 -19.81 6.12
N ASP A 83 13.39 -20.41 5.48
CA ASP A 83 13.36 -20.84 4.08
C ASP A 83 12.90 -19.70 3.12
N ARG A 84 11.73 -19.86 2.50
CA ARG A 84 11.14 -18.87 1.58
C ARG A 84 10.42 -17.72 2.26
N TRP A 85 10.21 -17.80 3.57
CA TRP A 85 9.47 -16.78 4.30
C TRP A 85 10.37 -15.59 4.64
N PRO A 86 9.92 -14.36 4.38
CA PRO A 86 10.78 -13.21 4.50
C PRO A 86 11.11 -12.87 5.95
N GLU A 87 12.26 -12.27 6.12
CA GLU A 87 12.68 -11.60 7.35
C GLU A 87 11.75 -10.44 7.68
N LEU A 88 11.43 -10.28 8.95
CA LEU A 88 10.60 -9.17 9.46
C LEU A 88 11.43 -8.17 10.27
N VAL A 89 12.66 -8.55 10.64
CA VAL A 89 13.55 -7.79 11.52
C VAL A 89 14.91 -7.58 10.85
N GLY A 90 15.57 -6.47 11.15
CA GLY A 90 16.89 -6.14 10.63
C GLY A 90 16.87 -5.32 9.34
N GLY A 91 17.94 -5.39 8.55
CA GLY A 91 18.08 -4.66 7.30
C GLY A 91 18.34 -3.16 7.43
N SER A 92 18.58 -2.65 8.64
CA SER A 92 18.88 -1.23 8.86
C SER A 92 20.11 -0.80 8.06
N GLY A 93 19.99 0.31 7.30
CA GLY A 93 21.08 0.85 6.47
C GLY A 93 21.34 0.11 5.15
N THR A 94 20.65 -0.98 4.86
CA THR A 94 20.89 -1.79 3.64
C THR A 94 20.16 -1.30 2.40
N LEU A 95 19.18 -0.37 2.51
CA LEU A 95 18.32 0.02 1.40
C LEU A 95 19.05 0.62 0.19
N SER A 96 20.26 1.15 0.38
CA SER A 96 21.11 1.66 -0.70
C SER A 96 22.12 0.63 -1.23
N SER A 97 22.16 -0.58 -0.67
CA SER A 97 23.05 -1.65 -1.13
C SER A 97 22.55 -2.30 -2.42
N HIS A 98 23.41 -3.11 -3.03
CA HIS A 98 23.05 -3.91 -4.22
C HIS A 98 21.95 -4.95 -3.88
N ASP A 99 21.97 -5.45 -2.66
CA ASP A 99 21.05 -6.47 -2.14
C ASP A 99 20.41 -5.97 -0.83
N PRO A 100 19.34 -5.18 -0.90
CA PRO A 100 18.73 -4.58 0.26
C PRO A 100 17.82 -5.55 1.01
N VAL A 101 18.00 -5.67 2.32
CA VAL A 101 17.10 -6.41 3.20
C VAL A 101 15.93 -5.54 3.61
N LYS A 102 14.76 -5.87 3.08
CA LYS A 102 13.52 -5.08 3.22
C LYS A 102 12.61 -5.68 4.29
N THR A 103 12.70 -5.17 5.49
CA THR A 103 11.89 -5.62 6.63
C THR A 103 10.84 -4.59 7.04
N THR A 104 10.03 -4.94 8.04
CA THR A 104 9.09 -4.00 8.66
C THR A 104 9.79 -2.79 9.25
N GLY A 105 11.00 -2.94 9.79
CA GLY A 105 11.79 -1.84 10.36
C GLY A 105 12.60 -1.05 9.36
N SER A 106 13.22 -1.71 8.37
CA SER A 106 14.12 -1.05 7.41
C SER A 106 13.39 -0.35 6.27
N TYR A 107 12.28 -0.92 5.77
CA TYR A 107 11.65 -0.51 4.51
C TYR A 107 10.29 0.17 4.68
N TRP A 108 9.43 -0.34 5.57
CA TRP A 108 8.06 0.12 5.68
C TRP A 108 7.96 1.55 6.22
N PRO A 109 7.22 2.46 5.55
CA PRO A 109 7.20 3.88 5.93
C PRO A 109 6.24 4.21 7.07
N TYR A 110 5.26 3.34 7.36
CA TYR A 110 4.21 3.60 8.35
C TYR A 110 3.87 2.34 9.15
N ALA A 111 3.76 2.47 10.48
CA ALA A 111 3.32 1.40 11.35
C ALA A 111 1.87 0.97 11.07
N SER A 112 1.01 1.92 10.69
CA SER A 112 -0.37 1.66 10.27
C SER A 112 -0.46 0.71 9.07
N THR A 113 0.49 0.80 8.13
CA THR A 113 0.56 -0.11 6.98
C THR A 113 0.96 -1.54 7.41
N ILE A 114 1.83 -1.67 8.42
CA ILE A 114 2.17 -2.98 8.98
C ILE A 114 0.94 -3.62 9.59
N TYR A 115 0.20 -2.86 10.41
CA TYR A 115 -1.05 -3.33 11.01
C TYR A 115 -2.06 -3.78 9.95
N ASP A 116 -2.30 -2.92 8.96
CA ASP A 116 -3.24 -3.19 7.87
C ASP A 116 -2.88 -4.48 7.12
N TYR A 117 -1.60 -4.67 6.82
CA TYR A 117 -1.12 -5.88 6.13
C TYR A 117 -1.26 -7.13 7.01
N VAL A 118 -0.84 -7.07 8.28
CA VAL A 118 -0.96 -8.20 9.22
C VAL A 118 -2.42 -8.60 9.37
N TYR A 119 -3.31 -7.66 9.65
CA TYR A 119 -4.73 -7.95 9.84
C TYR A 119 -5.39 -8.55 8.59
N ARG A 120 -5.13 -7.96 7.40
CA ARG A 120 -5.80 -8.36 6.17
C ARG A 120 -5.21 -9.59 5.48
N SER A 121 -3.95 -9.93 5.74
CA SER A 121 -3.22 -10.93 4.96
C SER A 121 -2.55 -12.02 5.78
N MET A 122 -2.39 -11.84 7.10
CA MET A 122 -1.70 -12.77 7.98
C MET A 122 -2.61 -13.32 9.07
N PRO A 123 -2.35 -14.54 9.59
CA PRO A 123 -1.37 -15.53 9.10
C PRO A 123 -1.68 -16.01 7.67
N PHE A 124 -0.66 -16.40 6.92
CA PHE A 124 -0.83 -16.86 5.53
C PHE A 124 -1.77 -18.06 5.45
N GLY A 125 -2.86 -17.89 4.68
CA GLY A 125 -3.92 -18.89 4.59
C GLY A 125 -5.07 -18.72 5.60
N GLU A 126 -4.89 -17.87 6.62
CA GLU A 126 -5.89 -17.59 7.67
C GLU A 126 -6.11 -16.08 7.85
N ALA A 127 -6.17 -15.33 6.77
CA ALA A 127 -6.38 -13.89 6.78
C ALA A 127 -7.60 -13.49 7.62
N GLN A 128 -7.49 -12.38 8.37
CA GLN A 128 -8.54 -11.84 9.23
C GLN A 128 -8.98 -12.78 10.37
N SER A 129 -8.13 -13.73 10.76
CA SER A 129 -8.38 -14.62 11.91
C SER A 129 -7.91 -14.01 13.24
N LEU A 130 -7.07 -12.99 13.20
CA LEU A 130 -6.59 -12.27 14.38
C LEU A 130 -7.65 -11.28 14.86
N THR A 131 -7.77 -11.12 16.17
CA THR A 131 -8.51 -10.00 16.76
C THR A 131 -7.75 -8.68 16.57
N TYR A 132 -8.44 -7.57 16.75
CA TYR A 132 -7.80 -6.24 16.65
C TYR A 132 -6.67 -6.07 17.68
N ASP A 133 -6.87 -6.54 18.93
CA ASP A 133 -5.85 -6.45 19.97
C ASP A 133 -4.67 -7.37 19.69
N GLU A 134 -4.87 -8.61 19.22
CA GLU A 134 -3.78 -9.49 18.79
C GLU A 134 -2.95 -8.87 17.68
N THR A 135 -3.60 -8.21 16.73
CA THR A 135 -2.90 -7.51 15.65
C THR A 135 -2.05 -6.35 16.19
N TYR A 136 -2.57 -5.54 17.15
CA TYR A 136 -1.77 -4.50 17.81
C TYR A 136 -0.59 -5.07 18.58
N LYS A 137 -0.78 -6.17 19.30
CA LYS A 137 0.27 -6.88 20.04
C LYS A 137 1.38 -7.36 19.12
N ILE A 138 1.03 -8.06 18.04
CA ILE A 138 2.02 -8.53 17.02
C ILE A 138 2.77 -7.35 16.43
N VAL A 139 2.08 -6.27 16.03
CA VAL A 139 2.73 -5.10 15.46
C VAL A 139 3.63 -4.39 16.48
N ALA A 140 3.20 -4.28 17.74
CA ALA A 140 4.06 -3.73 18.80
C ALA A 140 5.32 -4.57 18.99
N TYR A 141 5.22 -5.89 19.00
CA TYR A 141 6.36 -6.78 19.09
C TYR A 141 7.32 -6.63 17.89
N LEU A 142 6.79 -6.58 16.66
CA LEU A 142 7.60 -6.33 15.46
C LEU A 142 8.32 -4.98 15.50
N LEU A 143 7.66 -3.93 15.97
CA LEU A 143 8.26 -2.62 16.12
C LEU A 143 9.35 -2.59 17.21
N ASN A 144 9.14 -3.29 18.30
CA ASN A 144 10.10 -3.43 19.39
C ASN A 144 11.35 -4.22 18.93
N MET A 145 11.17 -5.37 18.27
CA MET A 145 12.29 -6.15 17.71
C MET A 145 13.14 -5.36 16.70
N ASN A 146 12.59 -4.31 16.11
CA ASN A 146 13.29 -3.39 15.20
C ASN A 146 13.75 -2.09 15.89
N ASP A 147 13.80 -2.03 17.22
CA ASP A 147 14.23 -0.87 18.03
C ASP A 147 13.45 0.44 17.73
N ILE A 148 12.17 0.34 17.35
CA ILE A 148 11.33 1.49 16.98
C ILE A 148 10.51 2.00 18.16
N ILE A 149 10.05 1.10 19.03
CA ILE A 149 9.34 1.40 20.28
C ILE A 149 9.90 0.60 21.45
N ASP A 150 9.72 1.11 22.65
CA ASP A 150 10.06 0.41 23.88
C ASP A 150 9.10 -0.76 24.16
N GLU A 151 9.56 -1.72 24.96
CA GLU A 151 8.84 -2.96 25.29
C GLU A 151 7.48 -2.71 25.99
N ASP A 152 7.44 -1.69 26.85
CA ASP A 152 6.26 -1.29 27.63
C ASP A 152 5.35 -0.28 26.89
N PHE A 153 5.72 0.10 25.65
CA PHE A 153 4.91 1.03 24.85
C PHE A 153 3.59 0.38 24.43
N ILE A 154 2.47 0.99 24.81
CA ILE A 154 1.13 0.54 24.40
C ILE A 154 0.79 1.13 23.04
N LEU A 155 0.85 0.30 22.00
CA LEU A 155 0.41 0.65 20.65
C LEU A 155 -1.13 0.56 20.58
N SER A 156 -1.78 1.55 19.94
CA SER A 156 -3.23 1.60 19.83
C SER A 156 -3.69 2.38 18.60
N ASN A 157 -4.99 2.36 18.30
CA ASN A 157 -5.59 3.19 17.26
C ASN A 157 -5.33 4.70 17.42
N GLU A 158 -5.05 5.18 18.62
CA GLU A 158 -4.84 6.61 18.90
C GLU A 158 -3.41 7.10 18.59
N ASN A 159 -2.45 6.15 18.55
CA ASN A 159 -1.04 6.51 18.42
C ASN A 159 -0.30 5.85 17.24
N ILE A 160 -0.86 4.82 16.61
CA ILE A 160 -0.21 4.09 15.51
C ILE A 160 0.22 5.00 14.35
N GLY A 161 -0.59 5.98 13.98
CA GLY A 161 -0.25 6.97 12.94
C GLY A 161 0.86 7.96 13.34
N LYS A 162 1.25 8.01 14.62
CA LYS A 162 2.27 8.90 15.17
C LYS A 162 3.65 8.24 15.28
N ILE A 163 3.73 6.92 15.09
CA ILE A 163 4.99 6.17 15.14
C ILE A 163 5.93 6.68 14.03
N LYS A 164 7.16 6.96 14.40
CA LYS A 164 8.20 7.44 13.48
C LYS A 164 9.00 6.26 12.93
N MET A 165 8.58 5.76 11.77
CA MET A 165 9.31 4.70 11.10
C MET A 165 10.63 5.22 10.50
N PRO A 166 11.72 4.42 10.49
CA PRO A 166 13.02 4.82 9.94
C PRO A 166 12.95 5.27 8.48
N ASN A 167 12.18 4.58 7.65
CA ASN A 167 12.05 4.87 6.22
C ASN A 167 10.84 5.75 5.86
N ARG A 168 10.29 6.50 6.82
CA ARG A 168 9.10 7.34 6.57
C ARG A 168 9.22 8.28 5.38
N ASN A 169 10.42 8.78 5.12
CA ASN A 169 10.70 9.75 4.06
C ASN A 169 11.49 9.14 2.89
N GLY A 170 11.65 7.82 2.85
CA GLY A 170 12.45 7.15 1.82
C GLY A 170 11.75 6.98 0.48
N PHE A 171 10.43 7.18 0.42
CA PHE A 171 9.66 7.11 -0.81
C PHE A 171 9.60 8.47 -1.49
N LEU A 172 10.21 8.58 -2.66
CA LEU A 172 10.32 9.83 -3.40
C LEU A 172 9.09 10.05 -4.31
N LEU A 173 8.49 11.21 -4.17
CA LEU A 173 7.50 11.75 -5.07
C LEU A 173 7.95 13.16 -5.48
N PRO A 174 7.98 13.52 -6.75
CA PRO A 174 7.56 12.79 -7.94
C PRO A 174 8.56 11.70 -8.36
N ASP A 175 8.11 10.82 -9.26
CA ASP A 175 8.90 9.74 -9.83
C ASP A 175 10.24 10.26 -10.38
N PRO A 176 11.39 9.80 -9.86
CA PRO A 176 12.71 10.29 -10.24
C PRO A 176 13.20 9.76 -11.59
N ARG A 177 12.46 8.88 -12.26
CA ARG A 177 12.88 8.32 -13.54
C ARG A 177 13.15 9.42 -14.57
N PRO A 178 14.28 9.37 -15.30
CA PRO A 178 14.65 10.43 -16.24
C PRO A 178 13.66 10.62 -17.39
N ASP A 179 12.99 9.56 -17.81
CA ASP A 179 12.01 9.52 -18.87
C ASP A 179 10.72 10.26 -18.52
N VAL A 180 10.33 10.29 -17.24
CA VAL A 180 9.13 11.01 -16.77
C VAL A 180 9.24 12.51 -16.98
N LYS A 181 10.44 13.08 -16.88
CA LYS A 181 10.68 14.52 -17.09
C LYS A 181 10.37 14.98 -18.53
N ASN A 182 10.36 14.07 -19.49
CA ASN A 182 10.17 14.35 -20.91
C ASN A 182 8.75 14.07 -21.42
N LEU A 183 7.83 13.61 -20.58
CA LEU A 183 6.45 13.31 -20.97
C LEU A 183 5.65 14.54 -21.43
N ASN A 184 6.10 15.75 -21.08
CA ASN A 184 5.51 17.01 -21.53
C ASN A 184 6.18 17.60 -22.78
N GLY A 185 7.15 16.90 -23.36
CA GLY A 185 7.83 17.30 -24.60
C GLY A 185 7.12 16.79 -25.86
N ASN A 186 7.48 17.34 -27.00
CA ASN A 186 7.05 16.77 -28.27
C ASN A 186 7.58 15.33 -28.38
N PRO A 187 6.72 14.34 -28.72
CA PRO A 187 7.15 12.96 -28.85
C PRO A 187 8.26 12.86 -29.91
N CYS A 188 9.34 12.20 -29.55
CA CYS A 188 10.42 11.93 -30.49
C CYS A 188 9.94 10.91 -31.53
N MET A 189 9.91 11.32 -32.80
CA MET A 189 9.39 10.50 -33.90
C MET A 189 10.49 9.90 -34.80
N LYS A 190 11.75 10.30 -34.64
CA LYS A 190 12.89 9.82 -35.45
C LYS A 190 14.15 9.78 -34.60
N ASN A 191 14.90 8.68 -34.69
CA ASN A 191 16.21 8.50 -34.06
C ASN A 191 16.19 8.75 -32.55
N CYS A 192 15.11 8.30 -31.87
CA CYS A 192 14.86 8.55 -30.45
C CYS A 192 15.72 7.72 -29.49
N ASN A 193 16.31 6.66 -29.99
CA ASN A 193 17.09 5.74 -29.17
C ASN A 193 18.54 6.20 -29.08
N THR A 194 18.96 6.55 -27.87
CA THR A 194 20.38 6.47 -27.51
C THR A 194 20.79 4.99 -27.48
N PRO A 195 22.03 4.67 -27.87
CA PRO A 195 22.53 3.30 -27.79
C PRO A 195 22.32 2.76 -26.38
N THR A 196 21.54 1.70 -26.24
CA THR A 196 21.30 1.06 -24.95
C THR A 196 22.42 0.09 -24.64
N LYS A 197 22.90 0.09 -23.38
CA LYS A 197 23.84 -0.90 -22.87
C LYS A 197 23.11 -1.78 -21.88
N ILE A 198 23.23 -3.11 -22.03
CA ILE A 198 22.77 -4.05 -21.01
C ILE A 198 23.68 -3.91 -19.81
N ILE A 199 23.13 -3.46 -18.68
CA ILE A 199 23.86 -3.27 -17.42
C ILE A 199 23.60 -4.39 -16.40
N GLY A 200 22.60 -5.26 -16.65
CA GLY A 200 22.26 -6.43 -15.82
C GLY A 200 21.24 -7.30 -16.52
N LYS A 201 21.08 -8.52 -16.05
CA LYS A 201 20.06 -9.47 -16.50
C LYS A 201 19.30 -9.96 -15.29
N ALA A 202 17.98 -10.16 -15.42
CA ALA A 202 17.13 -10.59 -14.31
C ALA A 202 17.60 -11.92 -13.65
N ARG A 203 18.19 -12.84 -14.45
CA ARG A 203 18.75 -14.10 -13.96
C ARG A 203 20.03 -13.92 -13.11
N ASP A 204 20.67 -12.76 -13.18
CA ASP A 204 21.89 -12.44 -12.43
C ASP A 204 21.53 -11.71 -11.10
N ILE A 205 20.22 -11.50 -10.88
CA ILE A 205 19.66 -10.87 -9.68
C ILE A 205 18.75 -11.91 -9.06
N ASP A 206 19.31 -12.74 -8.19
CA ASP A 206 18.56 -13.74 -7.41
C ASP A 206 17.85 -13.05 -6.24
N VAL A 207 16.81 -12.26 -6.56
CA VAL A 207 16.05 -11.49 -5.58
C VAL A 207 14.67 -12.06 -5.29
N THR A 208 14.31 -13.20 -5.91
CA THR A 208 13.01 -13.81 -5.63
C THR A 208 13.07 -15.34 -5.63
N PRO A 209 12.48 -15.99 -4.62
CA PRO A 209 12.31 -17.46 -4.58
C PRO A 209 11.57 -18.03 -5.79
N CYS A 210 10.87 -17.21 -6.55
CA CYS A 210 10.15 -17.62 -7.76
C CYS A 210 11.04 -18.08 -8.91
N LEU A 211 12.32 -17.66 -8.95
CA LEU A 211 13.24 -18.08 -10.00
C LEU A 211 13.73 -19.52 -9.82
N LEU A 212 13.77 -20.03 -8.59
CA LEU A 212 14.04 -21.44 -8.32
C LEU A 212 12.91 -22.37 -8.80
N TYR A 213 11.67 -21.86 -8.81
CA TYR A 213 10.49 -22.64 -9.22
C TYR A 213 10.32 -22.73 -10.74
N THR A 214 10.87 -21.78 -11.49
CA THR A 214 10.76 -21.76 -12.96
C THR A 214 11.88 -22.55 -13.65
N SER A 215 13.02 -22.79 -12.98
CA SER A 215 14.07 -23.63 -13.54
C SER A 215 13.68 -25.13 -13.54
N ASP A 216 12.96 -25.58 -12.49
CA ASP A 216 12.54 -26.98 -12.38
C ASP A 216 11.34 -27.31 -13.29
N ALA A 217 10.52 -26.31 -13.64
CA ALA A 217 9.37 -26.53 -14.53
C ALA A 217 9.75 -26.57 -16.03
N ALA A 218 10.96 -26.17 -16.39
CA ALA A 218 11.44 -26.18 -17.78
C ALA A 218 12.26 -27.44 -18.12
N ASP A 219 12.76 -28.20 -17.13
CA ASP A 219 13.58 -29.37 -17.34
C ASP A 219 12.79 -30.71 -17.43
N ASP A 220 11.48 -30.67 -17.12
CA ASP A 220 10.63 -31.89 -17.23
C ASP A 220 10.01 -32.10 -18.61
N SER A 221 10.49 -31.42 -19.65
CA SER A 221 10.09 -31.64 -21.05
C SER A 221 11.24 -32.21 -21.87
N GLY A 222 11.81 -33.30 -21.39
CA GLY A 222 12.72 -34.17 -22.13
C GLY A 222 12.00 -35.40 -22.66
#